data_53f7b009f3b322a5dffc0c8398c971ed
#
_entry.id   53f7b009f3b322a5dffc0c8398c971ed
#
_cell.length_a   1.000
_cell.length_b   1.000
_cell.length_c   1.000
_cell.angle_alpha   90.00
_cell.angle_beta   90.00
_cell.angle_gamma   90.00
#
_symmetry.space_group_name_H-M   'P 1'
#
loop_
_entity.id
_entity.type
_entity.pdbx_description
1 polymer ?
#
loop_
_entity_poly.entity_id
_entity_poly.type
_entity_poly.pdbx_seq_one_letter_code
_entity_poly.pdbx_strand_id
1 'polypeptide(L)'
;NTYILHEKTAPDGYAYAKDVEFTVHVDSIEGNEQLVTMHDAKNVVVVSKTDLAGTKELPGAKLQILSSDGKTVLESWTSTNEEYKVTKKLKAGESYILREIEAPDGYAIADDVKFTVNKDGSTTKVVMKDAQTSVTVSKTDLTGEKEIAGAKLQILNKNGKVMEEWTSDGKTHAVTAALVADVTYTLHEVSAPAGYRTAKDIEFTVDKTGKTTKVVMKDAPTKASILKTDESGKALSGAQLVVKDSTGKEIDKWTSDGKAHEITGLLTVGETYTLSEVSAPSGYTVAPDQTFKMEDKDVIEVTMVDYQAS
;
A
#
# COMPACT_ATOMS: atom_id res chain seq x y z
N ASN A 1 65.83 28.72 12.41
CA ASN A 1 64.71 28.26 13.20
C ASN A 1 63.69 27.59 12.25
N THR A 2 63.05 26.51 12.69
CA THR A 2 62.00 25.79 12.03
C THR A 2 60.62 26.30 12.45
N TYR A 3 59.72 26.47 11.48
CA TYR A 3 58.37 27.00 11.65
C TYR A 3 57.35 26.06 10.99
N ILE A 4 56.11 26.15 11.40
CA ILE A 4 54.99 25.40 10.79
C ILE A 4 53.99 26.42 10.22
N LEU A 5 53.70 26.30 8.91
CA LEU A 5 52.55 26.96 8.30
C LEU A 5 51.35 26.08 8.48
N HIS A 6 50.36 26.58 9.23
CA HIS A 6 49.13 25.90 9.54
C HIS A 6 47.91 26.64 8.97
N GLU A 7 47.03 25.92 8.29
CA GLU A 7 45.77 26.46 7.80
C GLU A 7 44.70 26.41 8.88
N LYS A 8 44.16 27.57 9.27
CA LYS A 8 43.06 27.66 10.25
C LYS A 8 41.71 27.36 9.64
N THR A 9 41.44 27.74 8.42
CA THR A 9 40.16 27.61 7.71
C THR A 9 40.42 27.41 6.22
N ALA A 10 39.90 26.34 5.67
CA ALA A 10 39.93 26.09 4.25
C ALA A 10 38.83 26.88 3.50
N PRO A 11 39.04 27.29 2.26
CA PRO A 11 38.02 27.89 1.41
C PRO A 11 36.85 26.91 1.14
N ASP A 12 35.68 27.45 0.82
CA ASP A 12 34.49 26.62 0.47
C ASP A 12 34.82 25.70 -0.72
N GLY A 13 34.59 24.38 -0.52
CA GLY A 13 34.88 23.35 -1.53
C GLY A 13 36.27 22.79 -1.48
N TYR A 14 37.08 23.19 -0.53
CA TYR A 14 38.43 22.66 -0.33
C TYR A 14 38.59 22.01 1.05
N ALA A 15 39.48 21.04 1.12
CA ALA A 15 39.90 20.41 2.36
C ALA A 15 41.02 21.22 3.00
N TYR A 16 41.20 21.02 4.31
CA TYR A 16 42.35 21.64 5.00
C TYR A 16 43.65 21.10 4.45
N ALA A 17 44.57 22.02 4.14
CA ALA A 17 45.91 21.65 3.78
C ALA A 17 46.65 20.99 4.96
N LYS A 18 47.58 20.11 4.65
CA LYS A 18 48.53 19.59 5.65
C LYS A 18 49.48 20.69 6.07
N ASP A 19 49.86 20.70 7.33
CA ASP A 19 50.88 21.59 7.85
C ASP A 19 52.17 21.48 7.02
N VAL A 20 52.75 22.63 6.72
CA VAL A 20 54.03 22.72 6.00
C VAL A 20 55.08 23.19 6.96
N GLU A 21 56.04 22.30 7.25
CA GLU A 21 57.22 22.66 8.02
C GLU A 21 58.26 23.30 7.11
N PHE A 22 58.84 24.45 7.56
CA PHE A 22 59.88 25.14 6.80
C PHE A 22 60.91 25.75 7.73
N THR A 23 62.13 25.87 7.26
CA THR A 23 63.23 26.48 8.00
C THR A 23 63.66 27.77 7.34
N VAL A 24 63.71 28.84 8.15
CA VAL A 24 64.27 30.13 7.67
C VAL A 24 65.78 30.11 7.80
N HIS A 25 66.44 30.28 6.65
CA HIS A 25 67.91 30.36 6.57
C HIS A 25 68.36 31.83 6.77
N VAL A 26 69.36 32.05 7.66
CA VAL A 26 69.82 33.37 8.06
C VAL A 26 70.63 34.06 6.97
N ASP A 27 71.11 33.31 5.96
CA ASP A 27 71.97 33.81 4.84
C ASP A 27 71.11 34.36 3.69
N SER A 28 69.84 34.67 3.88
CA SER A 28 69.05 35.38 2.89
C SER A 28 69.55 36.82 2.76
N ILE A 29 70.27 37.06 1.64
CA ILE A 29 70.66 38.39 1.23
C ILE A 29 69.41 39.23 1.02
N GLU A 30 69.46 40.49 1.41
CA GLU A 30 68.38 41.45 1.24
C GLU A 30 67.79 41.38 -0.18
N GLY A 31 66.47 41.01 -0.30
CA GLY A 31 65.80 40.81 -1.58
C GLY A 31 65.61 39.35 -2.04
N ASN A 32 66.06 38.33 -1.28
CA ASN A 32 65.86 36.92 -1.58
C ASN A 32 64.71 36.38 -0.69
N GLU A 33 63.44 36.49 -1.17
CA GLU A 33 62.27 36.01 -0.46
C GLU A 33 62.20 34.49 -0.50
N GLN A 34 62.00 33.84 0.65
CA GLN A 34 61.75 32.40 0.72
C GLN A 34 60.24 32.13 0.50
N LEU A 35 59.93 31.50 -0.62
CA LEU A 35 58.56 31.08 -0.96
C LEU A 35 58.20 29.76 -0.23
N VAL A 36 57.15 29.79 0.55
CA VAL A 36 56.54 28.59 1.15
C VAL A 36 55.17 28.41 0.54
N THR A 37 54.94 27.27 -0.07
CA THR A 37 53.67 26.98 -0.77
C THR A 37 52.88 25.93 -0.02
N MET A 38 51.62 26.22 0.21
CA MET A 38 50.65 25.29 0.77
C MET A 38 49.56 25.02 -0.29
N HIS A 39 49.12 23.77 -0.42
CA HIS A 39 48.14 23.37 -1.43
C HIS A 39 46.93 22.77 -0.78
N ASP A 40 45.75 23.25 -1.19
CA ASP A 40 44.44 22.70 -0.79
C ASP A 40 43.98 21.70 -1.84
N ALA A 41 43.49 20.55 -1.38
CA ALA A 41 42.78 19.61 -2.21
C ALA A 41 41.28 19.97 -2.26
N LYS A 42 40.64 19.77 -3.40
CA LYS A 42 39.18 19.89 -3.47
C LYS A 42 38.54 18.81 -2.61
N ASN A 43 37.55 19.15 -1.77
CA ASN A 43 36.76 18.16 -1.13
C ASN A 43 35.76 17.52 -2.11
N VAL A 44 35.48 16.24 -1.92
CA VAL A 44 34.57 15.48 -2.75
C VAL A 44 33.54 14.82 -1.83
N VAL A 45 32.27 15.05 -2.11
CA VAL A 45 31.14 14.38 -1.45
C VAL A 45 30.38 13.57 -2.47
N VAL A 46 30.15 12.30 -2.18
CA VAL A 46 29.44 11.36 -3.04
C VAL A 46 28.27 10.79 -2.26
N VAL A 47 27.10 10.78 -2.88
CA VAL A 47 25.86 10.24 -2.30
C VAL A 47 25.45 8.99 -3.06
N SER A 48 25.26 7.90 -2.34
CA SER A 48 24.73 6.64 -2.83
C SER A 48 23.30 6.46 -2.29
N LYS A 49 22.35 6.21 -3.19
CA LYS A 49 20.93 5.95 -2.85
C LYS A 49 20.60 4.50 -3.19
N THR A 50 20.43 3.64 -2.19
CA THR A 50 20.27 2.20 -2.41
C THR A 50 19.07 1.63 -1.70
N ASP A 51 18.72 0.36 -1.99
CA ASP A 51 17.86 -0.46 -1.16
C ASP A 51 18.56 -0.85 0.16
N LEU A 52 17.84 -1.54 1.04
CA LEU A 52 18.41 -2.00 2.32
C LEU A 52 19.59 -2.96 2.12
N ALA A 53 19.63 -3.74 1.04
CA ALA A 53 20.74 -4.63 0.73
C ALA A 53 22.02 -3.87 0.40
N GLY A 54 21.89 -2.63 -0.14
CA GLY A 54 23.03 -1.76 -0.44
C GLY A 54 23.85 -2.20 -1.66
N THR A 55 23.28 -3.04 -2.52
CA THR A 55 23.99 -3.65 -3.65
C THR A 55 23.73 -2.94 -4.98
N LYS A 56 22.70 -2.09 -5.04
CA LYS A 56 22.26 -1.45 -6.28
C LYS A 56 21.75 -0.04 -6.00
N GLU A 57 22.20 0.91 -6.82
CA GLU A 57 21.63 2.27 -6.81
C GLU A 57 20.16 2.26 -7.22
N LEU A 58 19.34 3.06 -6.53
CA LEU A 58 17.91 3.25 -6.80
C LEU A 58 17.67 4.56 -7.54
N PRO A 59 17.21 4.52 -8.80
CA PRO A 59 16.82 5.72 -9.54
C PRO A 59 15.45 6.22 -9.12
N GLY A 60 15.21 7.52 -9.25
CA GLY A 60 13.91 8.15 -9.10
C GLY A 60 13.63 8.82 -7.75
N ALA A 61 14.51 8.66 -6.76
CA ALA A 61 14.40 9.40 -5.50
C ALA A 61 14.67 10.89 -5.69
N LYS A 62 13.85 11.77 -5.12
CA LYS A 62 14.15 13.21 -5.06
C LYS A 62 14.85 13.53 -3.76
N LEU A 63 16.09 13.97 -3.88
CA LEU A 63 17.02 14.17 -2.78
C LEU A 63 17.43 15.64 -2.65
N GLN A 64 17.73 16.04 -1.41
CA GLN A 64 18.22 17.38 -1.08
C GLN A 64 19.37 17.32 -0.09
N ILE A 65 20.37 18.19 -0.27
CA ILE A 65 21.31 18.54 0.80
C ILE A 65 20.84 19.84 1.44
N LEU A 66 20.74 19.81 2.76
CA LEU A 66 20.32 20.91 3.60
C LEU A 66 21.47 21.39 4.49
N SER A 67 21.41 22.63 4.92
CA SER A 67 22.21 23.14 6.03
C SER A 67 22.01 22.29 7.29
N SER A 68 22.95 22.36 8.23
CA SER A 68 22.91 21.56 9.47
C SER A 68 21.67 21.76 10.34
N ASP A 69 21.04 22.93 10.23
CA ASP A 69 19.78 23.25 10.92
C ASP A 69 18.52 22.77 10.16
N GLY A 70 18.70 22.15 8.97
CA GLY A 70 17.64 21.60 8.13
C GLY A 70 16.73 22.63 7.44
N LYS A 71 17.09 23.92 7.46
CA LYS A 71 16.23 25.01 6.97
C LYS A 71 16.54 25.46 5.55
N THR A 72 17.80 25.43 5.14
CA THR A 72 18.24 25.91 3.81
C THR A 72 18.56 24.75 2.90
N VAL A 73 17.90 24.68 1.75
CA VAL A 73 18.24 23.74 0.69
C VAL A 73 19.45 24.27 -0.08
N LEU A 74 20.53 23.48 -0.10
CA LEU A 74 21.78 23.82 -0.75
C LEU A 74 21.90 23.22 -2.15
N GLU A 75 21.36 22.02 -2.34
CA GLU A 75 21.37 21.29 -3.61
C GLU A 75 20.18 20.33 -3.67
N SER A 76 19.65 20.06 -4.88
CA SER A 76 18.55 19.11 -5.11
C SER A 76 18.79 18.37 -6.41
N TRP A 77 18.47 17.07 -6.43
CA TRP A 77 18.59 16.24 -7.65
C TRP A 77 17.63 15.05 -7.57
N THR A 78 17.52 14.33 -8.69
CA THR A 78 16.86 13.02 -8.74
C THR A 78 17.93 11.94 -8.87
N SER A 79 17.86 10.89 -8.04
CA SER A 79 18.79 9.78 -8.08
C SER A 79 18.73 9.01 -9.41
N THR A 80 19.85 8.43 -9.79
CA THR A 80 20.01 7.61 -11.00
C THR A 80 20.53 6.22 -10.62
N ASN A 81 20.94 5.41 -11.60
CA ASN A 81 21.60 4.13 -11.36
C ASN A 81 23.09 4.26 -10.94
N GLU A 82 23.55 5.47 -10.66
CA GLU A 82 24.94 5.79 -10.30
C GLU A 82 24.96 6.67 -9.05
N GLU A 83 26.09 6.61 -8.32
CA GLU A 83 26.38 7.52 -7.22
C GLU A 83 26.34 8.97 -7.70
N TYR A 84 25.78 9.86 -6.91
CA TYR A 84 25.71 11.29 -7.21
C TYR A 84 26.91 12.03 -6.61
N LYS A 85 27.67 12.73 -7.45
CA LYS A 85 28.71 13.63 -7.00
C LYS A 85 28.14 15.02 -6.74
N VAL A 86 28.19 15.46 -5.47
CA VAL A 86 27.70 16.77 -5.04
C VAL A 86 28.46 17.88 -5.75
N THR A 87 27.72 18.83 -6.33
CA THR A 87 28.29 19.95 -7.10
C THR A 87 28.45 21.21 -6.27
N LYS A 88 27.63 21.37 -5.25
CA LYS A 88 27.71 22.48 -4.30
C LYS A 88 29.05 22.43 -3.55
N LYS A 89 29.71 23.60 -3.46
CA LYS A 89 30.90 23.76 -2.63
C LYS A 89 30.52 23.71 -1.16
N LEU A 90 30.74 22.57 -0.51
CA LEU A 90 30.50 22.37 0.91
C LEU A 90 31.81 22.65 1.69
N LYS A 91 31.67 23.05 2.96
CA LYS A 91 32.81 23.36 3.83
C LYS A 91 33.33 22.11 4.51
N ALA A 92 34.65 21.92 4.47
CA ALA A 92 35.32 20.84 5.20
C ALA A 92 35.09 20.98 6.72
N GLY A 93 34.76 19.87 7.37
CA GLY A 93 34.48 19.83 8.81
C GLY A 93 33.08 20.29 9.23
N GLU A 94 32.30 20.85 8.31
CA GLU A 94 30.90 21.22 8.59
C GLU A 94 29.94 20.05 8.36
N SER A 95 28.82 20.08 9.10
CA SER A 95 27.79 19.06 9.03
C SER A 95 26.63 19.53 8.17
N TYR A 96 26.00 18.57 7.47
CA TYR A 96 24.88 18.78 6.57
C TYR A 96 23.86 17.65 6.75
N ILE A 97 22.67 17.80 6.15
CA ILE A 97 21.61 16.81 6.16
C ILE A 97 21.32 16.40 4.72
N LEU A 98 21.34 15.10 4.45
CA LEU A 98 20.76 14.51 3.25
C LEU A 98 19.32 14.12 3.56
N ARG A 99 18.35 14.65 2.80
CA ARG A 99 16.92 14.41 2.94
C ARG A 99 16.34 13.85 1.66
N GLU A 100 15.47 12.88 1.80
CA GLU A 100 14.59 12.41 0.74
C GLU A 100 13.23 13.05 0.85
N ILE A 101 12.76 13.69 -0.23
CA ILE A 101 11.43 14.31 -0.29
C ILE A 101 10.42 13.47 -1.05
N GLU A 102 10.89 12.54 -1.88
CA GLU A 102 10.07 11.59 -2.62
C GLU A 102 10.90 10.32 -2.87
N ALA A 103 10.38 9.17 -2.43
CA ALA A 103 11.02 7.88 -2.66
C ALA A 103 10.70 7.35 -4.07
N PRO A 104 11.52 6.44 -4.61
CA PRO A 104 11.18 5.70 -5.84
C PRO A 104 9.92 4.87 -5.66
N ASP A 105 9.24 4.55 -6.77
CA ASP A 105 8.07 3.68 -6.76
C ASP A 105 8.38 2.34 -6.09
N GLY A 106 7.53 1.93 -5.15
CA GLY A 106 7.70 0.70 -4.39
C GLY A 106 8.63 0.78 -3.18
N TYR A 107 9.10 1.99 -2.84
CA TYR A 107 9.96 2.22 -1.69
C TYR A 107 9.35 3.24 -0.72
N ALA A 108 9.71 3.12 0.55
CA ALA A 108 9.36 4.05 1.62
C ALA A 108 10.38 5.19 1.67
N ILE A 109 9.93 6.37 2.12
CA ILE A 109 10.81 7.53 2.32
C ILE A 109 11.80 7.24 3.45
N ALA A 110 13.09 7.42 3.19
CA ALA A 110 14.13 7.25 4.20
C ALA A 110 14.16 8.41 5.19
N ASP A 111 14.64 8.13 6.41
CA ASP A 111 14.95 9.17 7.39
C ASP A 111 16.14 10.04 6.93
N ASP A 112 16.20 11.28 7.43
CA ASP A 112 17.31 12.18 7.19
C ASP A 112 18.65 11.56 7.62
N VAL A 113 19.67 11.68 6.77
CA VAL A 113 21.04 11.26 7.05
C VAL A 113 21.90 12.49 7.33
N LYS A 114 22.40 12.62 8.56
CA LYS A 114 23.38 13.65 8.92
C LYS A 114 24.78 13.17 8.53
N PHE A 115 25.56 14.04 7.91
CA PHE A 115 26.95 13.77 7.52
C PHE A 115 27.85 14.98 7.74
N THR A 116 29.14 14.76 7.91
CA THR A 116 30.17 15.80 8.04
C THR A 116 31.17 15.64 6.91
N VAL A 117 31.51 16.74 6.23
CA VAL A 117 32.51 16.74 5.17
C VAL A 117 33.91 16.50 5.75
N ASN A 118 34.62 15.53 5.18
CA ASN A 118 35.98 15.19 5.64
C ASN A 118 36.92 16.39 5.51
N LYS A 119 37.78 16.55 6.53
CA LYS A 119 38.74 17.66 6.59
C LYS A 119 40.02 17.41 5.78
N ASP A 120 40.36 16.13 5.60
CA ASP A 120 41.67 15.68 5.08
C ASP A 120 41.71 15.50 3.56
N GLY A 121 40.68 15.90 2.83
CA GLY A 121 40.57 15.74 1.37
C GLY A 121 40.19 14.34 0.90
N SER A 122 39.98 13.39 1.80
CA SER A 122 39.39 12.11 1.44
C SER A 122 37.94 12.28 1.01
N THR A 123 37.44 11.40 0.14
CA THR A 123 36.05 11.43 -0.32
C THR A 123 35.08 11.16 0.85
N THR A 124 34.16 12.10 1.09
CA THR A 124 33.03 11.89 2.02
C THR A 124 31.97 11.07 1.31
N LYS A 125 31.75 9.83 1.76
CA LYS A 125 30.69 8.95 1.23
C LYS A 125 29.46 9.01 2.15
N VAL A 126 28.31 9.30 1.55
CA VAL A 126 27.01 9.35 2.25
C VAL A 126 26.10 8.31 1.61
N VAL A 127 25.54 7.41 2.41
CA VAL A 127 24.64 6.36 1.92
C VAL A 127 23.26 6.55 2.56
N MET A 128 22.23 6.60 1.71
CA MET A 128 20.85 6.59 2.13
C MET A 128 20.17 5.33 1.58
N LYS A 129 19.44 4.62 2.45
CA LYS A 129 18.84 3.33 2.15
C LYS A 129 17.33 3.37 2.28
N ASP A 130 16.61 2.81 1.31
CA ASP A 130 15.15 2.69 1.34
C ASP A 130 14.70 1.27 1.62
N ALA A 131 13.66 1.17 2.44
CA ALA A 131 12.89 -0.04 2.60
C ALA A 131 11.82 -0.14 1.50
N GLN A 132 11.52 -1.34 1.00
CA GLN A 132 10.37 -1.53 0.12
C GLN A 132 9.06 -1.25 0.85
N THR A 133 8.08 -0.67 0.15
CA THR A 133 6.71 -0.60 0.65
C THR A 133 6.11 -1.99 0.74
N SER A 134 5.29 -2.23 1.73
CA SER A 134 4.61 -3.51 1.93
C SER A 134 3.14 -3.28 2.21
N VAL A 135 2.27 -3.94 1.44
CA VAL A 135 0.81 -3.90 1.62
C VAL A 135 0.30 -5.32 1.66
N THR A 136 -0.58 -5.62 2.61
CA THR A 136 -1.29 -6.89 2.69
C THR A 136 -2.79 -6.66 2.72
N VAL A 137 -3.54 -7.52 2.04
CA VAL A 137 -5.00 -7.48 1.97
C VAL A 137 -5.58 -8.77 2.52
N SER A 138 -6.44 -8.64 3.52
CA SER A 138 -7.27 -9.71 4.07
C SER A 138 -8.68 -9.57 3.54
N LYS A 139 -9.22 -10.64 2.94
CA LYS A 139 -10.61 -10.74 2.51
C LYS A 139 -11.36 -11.67 3.43
N THR A 140 -12.23 -11.15 4.30
CA THR A 140 -12.84 -11.92 5.38
C THR A 140 -14.36 -11.84 5.37
N ASP A 141 -15.02 -12.72 6.13
CA ASP A 141 -16.40 -12.56 6.53
C ASP A 141 -16.57 -11.36 7.50
N LEU A 142 -17.80 -11.07 7.92
CA LEU A 142 -18.10 -9.96 8.84
C LEU A 142 -17.40 -10.08 10.19
N THR A 143 -17.11 -11.30 10.66
CA THR A 143 -16.41 -11.50 11.94
C THR A 143 -14.96 -11.01 11.87
N GLY A 144 -14.36 -11.11 10.69
CA GLY A 144 -12.96 -10.78 10.46
C GLY A 144 -12.00 -11.90 10.87
N GLU A 145 -12.52 -13.05 11.29
CA GLU A 145 -11.71 -14.19 11.75
C GLU A 145 -11.41 -15.19 10.63
N LYS A 146 -12.30 -15.29 9.64
CA LYS A 146 -12.18 -16.25 8.55
C LYS A 146 -11.90 -15.56 7.23
N GLU A 147 -10.75 -15.83 6.66
CA GLU A 147 -10.43 -15.48 5.27
C GLU A 147 -11.34 -16.24 4.31
N ILE A 148 -11.85 -15.56 3.27
CA ILE A 148 -12.74 -16.14 2.27
C ILE A 148 -12.08 -16.17 0.90
N ALA A 149 -12.29 -17.28 0.16
CA ALA A 149 -11.77 -17.49 -1.18
C ALA A 149 -12.82 -17.17 -2.25
N GLY A 150 -12.37 -16.80 -3.45
CA GLY A 150 -13.22 -16.61 -4.63
C GLY A 150 -13.65 -15.18 -4.90
N ALA A 151 -13.29 -14.20 -4.07
CA ALA A 151 -13.50 -12.79 -4.37
C ALA A 151 -12.53 -12.31 -5.44
N LYS A 152 -13.01 -11.62 -6.47
CA LYS A 152 -12.18 -10.94 -7.45
C LYS A 152 -11.91 -9.52 -7.01
N LEU A 153 -10.63 -9.19 -6.74
CA LEU A 153 -10.20 -7.95 -6.13
C LEU A 153 -9.25 -7.17 -7.04
N GLN A 154 -9.30 -5.85 -6.94
CA GLN A 154 -8.41 -4.92 -7.63
C GLN A 154 -7.89 -3.85 -6.68
N ILE A 155 -6.63 -3.45 -6.87
CA ILE A 155 -6.11 -2.20 -6.33
C ILE A 155 -6.12 -1.18 -7.46
N LEU A 156 -6.77 -0.05 -7.23
CA LEU A 156 -6.91 1.04 -8.20
C LEU A 156 -6.14 2.27 -7.71
N ASN A 157 -5.49 2.98 -8.64
CA ASN A 157 -4.96 4.31 -8.33
C ASN A 157 -6.08 5.36 -8.41
N LYS A 158 -5.78 6.60 -8.07
CA LYS A 158 -6.72 7.75 -8.07
C LYS A 158 -7.40 8.02 -9.43
N ASN A 159 -6.84 7.52 -10.53
CA ASN A 159 -7.38 7.67 -11.88
C ASN A 159 -8.20 6.44 -12.32
N GLY A 160 -8.44 5.48 -11.42
CA GLY A 160 -9.14 4.23 -11.72
C GLY A 160 -8.30 3.19 -12.48
N LYS A 161 -6.99 3.42 -12.67
CA LYS A 161 -6.11 2.43 -13.30
C LYS A 161 -5.87 1.28 -12.34
N VAL A 162 -6.03 0.05 -12.84
CA VAL A 162 -5.73 -1.18 -12.09
C VAL A 162 -4.21 -1.30 -11.92
N MET A 163 -3.77 -1.36 -10.66
CA MET A 163 -2.39 -1.59 -10.27
C MET A 163 -2.10 -3.07 -10.08
N GLU A 164 -3.04 -3.80 -9.49
CA GLU A 164 -3.00 -5.24 -9.30
C GLU A 164 -4.41 -5.82 -9.29
N GLU A 165 -4.58 -7.05 -9.81
CA GLU A 165 -5.83 -7.81 -9.78
C GLU A 165 -5.54 -9.25 -9.38
N TRP A 166 -6.33 -9.82 -8.48
CA TRP A 166 -6.23 -11.22 -8.06
C TRP A 166 -7.58 -11.79 -7.62
N THR A 167 -7.62 -13.10 -7.43
CA THR A 167 -8.75 -13.79 -6.78
C THR A 167 -8.30 -14.25 -5.39
N SER A 168 -9.08 -13.95 -4.35
CA SER A 168 -8.77 -14.39 -2.99
C SER A 168 -8.76 -15.93 -2.90
N ASP A 169 -7.81 -16.47 -2.15
CA ASP A 169 -7.58 -17.92 -2.00
C ASP A 169 -7.83 -18.44 -0.57
N GLY A 170 -8.43 -17.61 0.28
CA GLY A 170 -8.65 -17.94 1.71
C GLY A 170 -7.44 -17.66 2.59
N LYS A 171 -6.50 -16.83 2.11
CA LYS A 171 -5.34 -16.34 2.87
C LYS A 171 -5.15 -14.85 2.65
N THR A 172 -4.42 -14.23 3.57
CA THR A 172 -3.98 -12.85 3.39
C THR A 172 -3.10 -12.73 2.14
N HIS A 173 -3.44 -11.83 1.24
CA HIS A 173 -2.70 -11.56 0.00
C HIS A 173 -1.59 -10.52 0.26
N ALA A 174 -0.36 -10.83 -0.14
CA ALA A 174 0.72 -9.85 -0.20
C ALA A 174 0.71 -9.16 -1.56
N VAL A 175 0.52 -7.85 -1.58
CA VAL A 175 0.49 -7.05 -2.81
C VAL A 175 1.86 -7.06 -3.46
N THR A 176 1.91 -7.34 -4.76
CA THR A 176 3.15 -7.43 -5.55
C THR A 176 3.42 -6.17 -6.38
N ALA A 177 2.37 -5.37 -6.64
CA ALA A 177 2.52 -4.10 -7.34
C ALA A 177 3.41 -3.13 -6.55
N ALA A 178 4.28 -2.40 -7.24
CA ALA A 178 5.10 -1.34 -6.67
C ALA A 178 4.21 -0.12 -6.36
N LEU A 179 3.66 -0.06 -5.15
CA LEU A 179 2.84 1.06 -4.69
C LEU A 179 3.71 2.15 -4.06
N VAL A 180 3.36 3.40 -4.34
CA VAL A 180 4.13 4.56 -3.89
C VAL A 180 3.77 4.91 -2.44
N ALA A 181 4.79 5.17 -1.63
CA ALA A 181 4.64 5.61 -0.25
C ALA A 181 3.85 6.93 -0.14
N ASP A 182 3.05 7.08 0.91
CA ASP A 182 2.19 8.26 1.19
C ASP A 182 1.14 8.55 0.10
N VAL A 183 0.86 7.58 -0.79
CA VAL A 183 -0.16 7.67 -1.83
C VAL A 183 -1.37 6.82 -1.45
N THR A 184 -2.57 7.36 -1.71
CA THR A 184 -3.84 6.68 -1.47
C THR A 184 -4.27 5.89 -2.71
N TYR A 185 -4.69 4.65 -2.47
CA TYR A 185 -5.23 3.70 -3.43
C TYR A 185 -6.60 3.23 -2.98
N THR A 186 -7.36 2.62 -3.90
CA THR A 186 -8.66 2.03 -3.62
C THR A 186 -8.58 0.51 -3.76
N LEU A 187 -8.99 -0.23 -2.74
CA LEU A 187 -9.29 -1.65 -2.83
C LEU A 187 -10.74 -1.80 -3.29
N HIS A 188 -10.94 -2.40 -4.46
CA HIS A 188 -12.22 -2.60 -5.14
C HIS A 188 -12.51 -4.09 -5.29
N GLU A 189 -13.74 -4.49 -4.99
CA GLU A 189 -14.23 -5.83 -5.25
C GLU A 189 -15.05 -5.86 -6.54
N VAL A 190 -14.54 -6.57 -7.54
CA VAL A 190 -15.22 -6.74 -8.85
C VAL A 190 -16.38 -7.70 -8.73
N SER A 191 -16.20 -8.78 -7.95
CA SER A 191 -17.23 -9.78 -7.66
C SER A 191 -16.98 -10.48 -6.34
N ALA A 192 -18.04 -10.65 -5.55
CA ALA A 192 -17.98 -11.39 -4.31
C ALA A 192 -17.97 -12.92 -4.56
N PRO A 193 -17.49 -13.71 -3.59
CA PRO A 193 -17.61 -15.16 -3.62
C PRO A 193 -19.07 -15.61 -3.54
N ALA A 194 -19.34 -16.86 -3.93
CA ALA A 194 -20.65 -17.48 -3.74
C ALA A 194 -21.09 -17.39 -2.27
N GLY A 195 -22.34 -16.99 -2.04
CA GLY A 195 -22.92 -16.81 -0.72
C GLY A 195 -22.64 -15.47 -0.05
N TYR A 196 -21.88 -14.57 -0.69
CA TYR A 196 -21.55 -13.26 -0.16
C TYR A 196 -22.02 -12.13 -1.08
N ARG A 197 -22.16 -10.94 -0.49
CA ARG A 197 -22.47 -9.69 -1.17
C ARG A 197 -21.18 -8.92 -1.43
N THR A 198 -21.17 -8.12 -2.51
CA THR A 198 -20.03 -7.27 -2.85
C THR A 198 -19.80 -6.22 -1.76
N ALA A 199 -18.55 -6.13 -1.28
CA ALA A 199 -18.15 -5.09 -0.34
C ALA A 199 -18.03 -3.73 -1.01
N LYS A 200 -18.19 -2.67 -0.22
CA LYS A 200 -17.89 -1.30 -0.66
C LYS A 200 -16.38 -1.13 -0.80
N ASP A 201 -15.99 -0.24 -1.70
CA ASP A 201 -14.60 0.18 -1.88
C ASP A 201 -13.99 0.68 -0.58
N ILE A 202 -12.71 0.38 -0.38
CA ILE A 202 -11.91 0.83 0.75
C ILE A 202 -10.74 1.66 0.24
N GLU A 203 -10.65 2.91 0.68
CA GLU A 203 -9.45 3.72 0.46
C GLU A 203 -8.41 3.41 1.53
N PHE A 204 -7.14 3.28 1.12
CA PHE A 204 -6.01 3.09 2.01
C PHE A 204 -4.80 3.86 1.52
N THR A 205 -3.97 4.36 2.44
CA THR A 205 -2.73 5.05 2.14
C THR A 205 -1.54 4.17 2.49
N VAL A 206 -0.60 4.05 1.56
CA VAL A 206 0.61 3.24 1.75
C VAL A 206 1.51 3.89 2.81
N ASP A 207 1.92 3.11 3.82
CA ASP A 207 2.79 3.61 4.89
C ASP A 207 4.13 4.10 4.33
N LYS A 208 4.51 5.33 4.72
CA LYS A 208 5.73 5.98 4.24
C LYS A 208 6.99 5.59 5.01
N THR A 209 6.85 4.91 6.14
CA THR A 209 7.96 4.54 7.03
C THR A 209 8.49 3.13 6.81
N GLY A 210 7.94 2.40 5.81
CA GLY A 210 8.30 1.00 5.52
C GLY A 210 7.58 -0.04 6.38
N LYS A 211 6.61 0.37 7.21
CA LYS A 211 5.72 -0.58 7.90
C LYS A 211 4.72 -1.16 6.91
N THR A 212 4.34 -2.41 7.15
CA THR A 212 3.30 -3.06 6.35
C THR A 212 1.94 -2.37 6.53
N THR A 213 1.37 -1.85 5.45
CA THR A 213 -0.01 -1.38 5.40
C THR A 213 -0.95 -2.58 5.34
N LYS A 214 -1.81 -2.75 6.32
CA LYS A 214 -2.78 -3.84 6.41
C LYS A 214 -4.17 -3.34 6.04
N VAL A 215 -4.77 -3.94 5.01
CA VAL A 215 -6.13 -3.62 4.55
C VAL A 215 -7.02 -4.83 4.76
N VAL A 216 -8.18 -4.65 5.37
CA VAL A 216 -9.16 -5.71 5.61
C VAL A 216 -10.47 -5.35 4.94
N MET A 217 -10.94 -6.17 4.00
CA MET A 217 -12.24 -6.05 3.36
C MET A 217 -13.15 -7.17 3.84
N LYS A 218 -14.33 -6.81 4.32
CA LYS A 218 -15.30 -7.73 4.91
C LYS A 218 -16.53 -7.87 4.04
N ASP A 219 -16.98 -9.12 3.81
CA ASP A 219 -18.20 -9.42 3.09
C ASP A 219 -19.32 -9.84 4.01
N ALA A 220 -20.51 -9.29 3.74
CA ALA A 220 -21.75 -9.76 4.34
C ALA A 220 -22.28 -10.97 3.56
N PRO A 221 -22.85 -11.98 4.24
CA PRO A 221 -23.53 -13.08 3.54
C PRO A 221 -24.75 -12.56 2.78
N THR A 222 -25.08 -13.21 1.68
CA THR A 222 -26.38 -13.02 1.00
C THR A 222 -27.51 -13.44 1.93
N LYS A 223 -28.67 -12.78 1.78
CA LYS A 223 -29.88 -13.12 2.57
C LYS A 223 -31.13 -13.03 1.70
N ALA A 224 -31.94 -14.09 1.71
CA ALA A 224 -33.31 -14.10 1.20
C ALA A 224 -34.28 -14.41 2.34
N SER A 225 -35.42 -13.71 2.35
CA SER A 225 -36.50 -13.89 3.32
C SER A 225 -37.74 -14.32 2.53
N ILE A 226 -38.22 -15.53 2.77
CA ILE A 226 -39.32 -16.15 2.02
C ILE A 226 -40.50 -16.33 2.90
N LEU A 227 -41.63 -15.67 2.58
CA LEU A 227 -42.90 -15.76 3.32
C LEU A 227 -43.94 -16.52 2.50
N LYS A 228 -44.61 -17.50 3.12
CA LYS A 228 -45.73 -18.22 2.58
C LYS A 228 -47.03 -17.59 3.09
N THR A 229 -47.94 -17.16 2.21
CA THR A 229 -49.20 -16.50 2.59
C THR A 229 -50.40 -17.08 1.84
N ASP A 230 -51.58 -16.77 2.31
CA ASP A 230 -52.81 -16.84 1.50
C ASP A 230 -53.02 -15.54 0.70
N GLU A 231 -54.08 -15.50 -0.10
CA GLU A 231 -54.47 -14.34 -0.93
C GLU A 231 -54.79 -13.07 -0.14
N SER A 232 -55.08 -13.19 1.16
CA SER A 232 -55.33 -12.06 2.06
C SER A 232 -54.04 -11.52 2.67
N GLY A 233 -52.89 -12.17 2.43
CA GLY A 233 -51.58 -11.84 3.02
C GLY A 233 -51.35 -12.47 4.40
N LYS A 234 -52.24 -13.33 4.87
CA LYS A 234 -52.06 -14.06 6.13
C LYS A 234 -51.03 -15.15 5.95
N ALA A 235 -50.02 -15.17 6.86
CA ALA A 235 -49.00 -16.18 6.84
C ALA A 235 -49.51 -17.60 7.06
N LEU A 236 -49.05 -18.56 6.28
CA LEU A 236 -49.47 -19.96 6.29
C LEU A 236 -48.41 -20.88 6.87
N SER A 237 -48.83 -21.85 7.69
CA SER A 237 -48.02 -22.93 8.22
C SER A 237 -48.34 -24.26 7.53
N GLY A 238 -47.36 -25.17 7.37
CA GLY A 238 -47.55 -26.51 6.88
C GLY A 238 -47.28 -26.71 5.39
N ALA A 239 -46.93 -25.67 4.63
CA ALA A 239 -46.47 -25.81 3.26
C ALA A 239 -45.06 -26.37 3.22
N GLN A 240 -44.79 -27.36 2.38
CA GLN A 240 -43.43 -27.84 2.09
C GLN A 240 -42.85 -27.09 0.92
N LEU A 241 -41.77 -26.34 1.15
CA LEU A 241 -41.12 -25.47 0.20
C LEU A 241 -39.69 -25.91 -0.09
N VAL A 242 -39.25 -25.67 -1.30
CA VAL A 242 -37.88 -25.95 -1.75
C VAL A 242 -37.38 -24.85 -2.66
N VAL A 243 -36.14 -24.42 -2.45
CA VAL A 243 -35.40 -23.54 -3.36
C VAL A 243 -34.39 -24.36 -4.14
N LYS A 244 -34.38 -24.19 -5.47
CA LYS A 244 -33.45 -24.88 -6.39
C LYS A 244 -32.67 -23.86 -7.21
N ASP A 245 -31.42 -24.22 -7.55
CA ASP A 245 -30.62 -23.46 -8.50
C ASP A 245 -31.07 -23.70 -9.97
N SER A 246 -30.42 -23.06 -10.93
CA SER A 246 -30.69 -23.18 -12.37
C SER A 246 -30.46 -24.59 -12.92
N THR A 247 -29.72 -25.45 -12.22
CA THR A 247 -29.48 -26.86 -12.60
C THR A 247 -30.53 -27.83 -12.01
N GLY A 248 -31.43 -27.31 -11.16
CA GLY A 248 -32.43 -28.09 -10.43
C GLY A 248 -31.92 -28.70 -9.11
N LYS A 249 -30.71 -28.36 -8.69
CA LYS A 249 -30.15 -28.80 -7.42
C LYS A 249 -30.89 -28.11 -6.25
N GLU A 250 -31.32 -28.86 -5.26
CA GLU A 250 -31.91 -28.31 -4.05
C GLU A 250 -30.84 -27.55 -3.22
N ILE A 251 -31.15 -26.28 -2.91
CA ILE A 251 -30.30 -25.41 -2.10
C ILE A 251 -30.80 -25.42 -0.65
N ASP A 252 -32.14 -25.32 -0.47
CA ASP A 252 -32.79 -25.34 0.84
C ASP A 252 -34.20 -25.91 0.75
N LYS A 253 -34.64 -26.56 1.82
CA LYS A 253 -35.98 -27.18 1.94
C LYS A 253 -36.49 -27.06 3.35
N TRP A 254 -37.73 -26.59 3.51
CA TRP A 254 -38.36 -26.41 4.84
C TRP A 254 -39.87 -26.58 4.80
N THR A 255 -40.48 -26.60 5.97
CA THR A 255 -41.92 -26.51 6.14
C THR A 255 -42.25 -25.14 6.71
N SER A 256 -43.20 -24.40 6.11
CA SER A 256 -43.61 -23.09 6.59
C SER A 256 -44.22 -23.19 7.98
N ASP A 257 -43.93 -22.24 8.86
CA ASP A 257 -44.37 -22.15 10.26
C ASP A 257 -45.18 -20.89 10.57
N GLY A 258 -45.57 -20.16 9.53
CA GLY A 258 -46.28 -18.88 9.68
C GLY A 258 -45.36 -17.68 9.87
N LYS A 259 -44.03 -17.86 9.66
CA LYS A 259 -43.04 -16.82 9.67
C LYS A 259 -42.23 -16.84 8.36
N ALA A 260 -41.52 -15.75 8.10
CA ALA A 260 -40.59 -15.72 7.00
C ALA A 260 -39.39 -16.68 7.28
N HIS A 261 -39.07 -17.52 6.30
CA HIS A 261 -37.87 -18.37 6.32
C HIS A 261 -36.67 -17.63 5.73
N GLU A 262 -35.58 -17.59 6.47
CA GLU A 262 -34.33 -16.92 6.02
C GLU A 262 -33.34 -17.93 5.45
N ILE A 263 -32.89 -17.66 4.23
CA ILE A 263 -31.75 -18.36 3.58
C ILE A 263 -30.56 -17.42 3.61
N THR A 264 -29.51 -17.78 4.36
CA THR A 264 -28.35 -16.92 4.56
C THR A 264 -27.08 -17.62 4.07
N GLY A 265 -26.27 -16.94 3.21
CA GLY A 265 -24.97 -17.40 2.77
C GLY A 265 -24.97 -18.58 1.79
N LEU A 266 -26.12 -18.95 1.26
CA LEU A 266 -26.26 -20.08 0.33
C LEU A 266 -26.54 -19.67 -1.11
N LEU A 267 -27.02 -18.43 -1.32
CA LEU A 267 -27.39 -17.91 -2.62
C LEU A 267 -26.31 -16.99 -3.19
N THR A 268 -26.11 -17.03 -4.49
CA THR A 268 -25.07 -16.24 -5.18
C THR A 268 -25.68 -15.03 -5.86
N VAL A 269 -25.11 -13.85 -5.66
CA VAL A 269 -25.53 -12.61 -6.34
C VAL A 269 -25.48 -12.78 -7.86
N GLY A 270 -26.53 -12.33 -8.53
CA GLY A 270 -26.67 -12.44 -9.98
C GLY A 270 -27.38 -13.70 -10.47
N GLU A 271 -27.43 -14.76 -9.66
CA GLU A 271 -28.06 -16.04 -10.02
C GLU A 271 -29.57 -15.99 -9.80
N THR A 272 -30.29 -16.82 -10.57
CA THR A 272 -31.74 -16.99 -10.50
C THR A 272 -32.07 -18.35 -9.88
N TYR A 273 -32.98 -18.35 -8.94
CA TYR A 273 -33.44 -19.53 -8.20
C TYR A 273 -34.92 -19.78 -8.44
N THR A 274 -35.33 -21.05 -8.32
CA THR A 274 -36.73 -21.46 -8.39
C THR A 274 -37.22 -21.82 -6.98
N LEU A 275 -38.28 -21.17 -6.54
CA LEU A 275 -39.04 -21.53 -5.35
C LEU A 275 -40.22 -22.39 -5.80
N SER A 276 -40.30 -23.61 -5.29
CA SER A 276 -41.35 -24.58 -5.58
C SER A 276 -42.06 -24.98 -4.28
N GLU A 277 -43.34 -25.17 -4.36
CA GLU A 277 -44.15 -25.79 -3.31
C GLU A 277 -44.37 -27.27 -3.61
N VAL A 278 -43.89 -28.14 -2.73
CA VAL A 278 -44.02 -29.61 -2.86
C VAL A 278 -45.37 -30.08 -2.39
N SER A 279 -45.90 -29.46 -1.31
CA SER A 279 -47.24 -29.71 -0.81
C SER A 279 -47.81 -28.47 -0.12
N ALA A 280 -49.07 -28.16 -0.37
CA ALA A 280 -49.78 -27.05 0.26
C ALA A 280 -50.33 -27.43 1.66
N PRO A 281 -50.59 -26.45 2.50
CA PRO A 281 -51.35 -26.68 3.74
C PRO A 281 -52.77 -27.19 3.46
N SER A 282 -53.38 -27.86 4.45
CA SER A 282 -54.76 -28.33 4.32
C SER A 282 -55.72 -27.19 3.99
N GLY A 283 -56.57 -27.39 2.96
CA GLY A 283 -57.52 -26.41 2.48
C GLY A 283 -57.00 -25.41 1.44
N TYR A 284 -55.76 -25.61 0.98
CA TYR A 284 -55.15 -24.77 -0.06
C TYR A 284 -54.67 -25.60 -1.27
N THR A 285 -54.53 -24.95 -2.40
CA THR A 285 -53.97 -25.53 -3.61
C THR A 285 -52.47 -25.24 -3.71
N VAL A 286 -51.69 -26.20 -4.27
CA VAL A 286 -50.24 -26.01 -4.49
C VAL A 286 -50.00 -24.83 -5.42
N ALA A 287 -49.18 -23.89 -5.00
CA ALA A 287 -48.80 -22.75 -5.80
C ALA A 287 -47.88 -23.17 -6.96
N PRO A 288 -47.98 -22.47 -8.12
CA PRO A 288 -47.02 -22.68 -9.21
C PRO A 288 -45.62 -22.27 -8.82
N ASP A 289 -44.61 -22.86 -9.48
CA ASP A 289 -43.22 -22.48 -9.29
C ASP A 289 -43.02 -20.99 -9.56
N GLN A 290 -42.20 -20.35 -8.74
CA GLN A 290 -41.87 -18.94 -8.80
C GLN A 290 -40.35 -18.78 -8.87
N THR A 291 -39.85 -17.93 -9.80
CA THR A 291 -38.45 -17.61 -9.86
C THR A 291 -38.14 -16.29 -9.17
N PHE A 292 -36.96 -16.19 -8.57
CA PHE A 292 -36.41 -14.93 -8.05
C PHE A 292 -34.92 -14.84 -8.31
N LYS A 293 -34.44 -13.60 -8.52
CA LYS A 293 -33.02 -13.32 -8.74
C LYS A 293 -32.38 -12.83 -7.44
N MET A 294 -31.22 -13.38 -7.06
CA MET A 294 -30.45 -12.86 -5.94
C MET A 294 -29.73 -11.59 -6.37
N GLU A 295 -30.25 -10.44 -5.96
CA GLU A 295 -29.64 -9.14 -6.19
C GLU A 295 -28.65 -8.80 -5.07
N ASP A 296 -27.72 -7.86 -5.32
CA ASP A 296 -26.76 -7.36 -4.32
C ASP A 296 -27.44 -6.33 -3.40
N LYS A 297 -28.35 -6.83 -2.55
CA LYS A 297 -29.15 -6.08 -1.57
C LYS A 297 -29.02 -6.72 -0.20
N ASP A 298 -29.39 -5.96 0.86
CA ASP A 298 -29.34 -6.45 2.24
C ASP A 298 -30.18 -7.71 2.43
N VAL A 299 -31.38 -7.74 1.90
CA VAL A 299 -32.32 -8.86 1.91
C VAL A 299 -33.12 -8.89 0.61
N ILE A 300 -33.29 -10.06 0.04
CA ILE A 300 -34.26 -10.29 -1.05
C ILE A 300 -35.51 -10.86 -0.41
N GLU A 301 -36.63 -10.15 -0.50
CA GLU A 301 -37.94 -10.59 0.01
C GLU A 301 -38.72 -11.28 -1.10
N VAL A 302 -39.23 -12.49 -0.80
CA VAL A 302 -40.04 -13.30 -1.72
C VAL A 302 -41.30 -13.75 -0.99
N THR A 303 -42.47 -13.56 -1.61
CA THR A 303 -43.75 -14.05 -1.10
C THR A 303 -44.35 -15.05 -2.06
N MET A 304 -44.74 -16.25 -1.58
CA MET A 304 -45.47 -17.25 -2.34
C MET A 304 -46.86 -17.37 -1.78
N VAL A 305 -47.85 -17.23 -2.68
CA VAL A 305 -49.29 -17.12 -2.29
C VAL A 305 -50.03 -18.40 -2.67
N ASP A 306 -50.79 -18.96 -1.73
CA ASP A 306 -51.76 -20.03 -1.97
C ASP A 306 -53.19 -19.51 -2.04
N TYR A 307 -53.99 -20.22 -2.84
CA TYR A 307 -55.39 -19.98 -2.99
C TYR A 307 -56.20 -21.09 -2.29
N GLN A 308 -57.33 -20.74 -1.71
CA GLN A 308 -58.20 -21.74 -1.09
C GLN A 308 -58.65 -22.79 -2.12
N ALA A 309 -58.64 -24.06 -1.71
CA ALA A 309 -59.20 -25.14 -2.54
C ALA A 309 -60.76 -24.98 -2.59
N SER A 310 -61.31 -25.01 -3.79
CA SER A 310 -62.77 -24.92 -4.03
C SER A 310 -63.48 -26.20 -3.65
#